data_c152947022b32e840f5af1e580b81182
#
_entry.id   c152947022b32e840f5af1e580b81182
#
_cell.length_a   1.000
_cell.length_b   1.000
_cell.length_c   1.000
_cell.angle_alpha   90.00
_cell.angle_beta   90.00
_cell.angle_gamma   90.00
#
_symmetry.space_group_name_H-M   'P 1'
#
loop_
_entity.id
_entity.type
_entity.pdbx_description
1 polymer ?
#
loop_
_entity_poly.entity_id
_entity_poly.type
_entity_poly.pdbx_seq_one_letter_code
_entity_poly.pdbx_strand_id
1 'polypeptide(L)'
;EVNPLPQSLEIELQPGDRSPESLEKISAAAMAYPFVEDALYGREWVDKLFTLRRIGAATTLALGSAFALVAALIIGTALRIAIFARREEIYVMRLVGAKKSFIRGPFLLEGAIAGLLGGLFAWGLTWGSYRSVYALLFEIAWIPPSWIFGGLVAGVLFGAAASALAIRRHL
;
A
#
# COMPACT_ATOMS: atom_id res chain seq x y z
N GLU A 1 8.14 56.45 -12.67
CA GLU A 1 8.59 55.12 -13.11
C GLU A 1 7.37 54.25 -13.23
N VAL A 2 7.01 53.92 -14.46
CA VAL A 2 5.90 52.97 -14.73
C VAL A 2 6.46 51.56 -14.48
N ASN A 3 5.88 50.87 -13.49
CA ASN A 3 6.24 49.47 -13.24
C ASN A 3 5.80 48.62 -14.45
N PRO A 4 6.74 48.05 -15.23
CA PRO A 4 6.42 47.28 -16.43
C PRO A 4 5.89 45.88 -16.15
N LEU A 5 5.82 45.48 -14.88
CA LEU A 5 5.31 44.14 -14.48
C LEU A 5 3.80 44.18 -14.27
N PRO A 6 3.06 43.27 -14.86
CA PRO A 6 1.64 43.13 -14.61
C PRO A 6 1.38 42.81 -13.12
N GLN A 7 0.31 43.37 -12.58
CA GLN A 7 -0.13 43.03 -11.23
C GLN A 7 -0.59 41.58 -11.22
N SER A 8 -0.01 40.75 -10.34
CA SER A 8 -0.40 39.35 -10.17
C SER A 8 -0.97 39.13 -8.78
N LEU A 9 -2.06 38.37 -8.72
CA LEU A 9 -2.67 37.88 -7.49
C LEU A 9 -2.35 36.39 -7.36
N GLU A 10 -1.72 36.03 -6.26
CA GLU A 10 -1.42 34.62 -5.96
C GLU A 10 -2.47 34.06 -5.02
N ILE A 11 -3.15 32.99 -5.42
CA ILE A 11 -4.19 32.32 -4.64
C ILE A 11 -3.59 31.02 -4.07
N GLU A 12 -3.43 30.97 -2.74
CA GLU A 12 -3.00 29.75 -2.05
C GLU A 12 -4.17 28.83 -1.77
N LEU A 13 -4.07 27.56 -2.25
CA LEU A 13 -5.12 26.58 -2.11
C LEU A 13 -4.92 25.73 -0.86
N GLN A 14 -6.03 25.44 -0.17
CA GLN A 14 -6.02 24.52 0.97
C GLN A 14 -5.65 23.10 0.54
N PRO A 15 -5.05 22.27 1.42
CA PRO A 15 -4.60 20.93 1.08
C PRO A 15 -5.66 19.98 0.49
N GLY A 16 -6.95 20.26 0.72
CA GLY A 16 -8.07 19.47 0.18
C GLY A 16 -8.49 19.83 -1.24
N ASP A 17 -8.18 21.06 -1.71
CA ASP A 17 -8.66 21.61 -2.98
C ASP A 17 -7.63 21.59 -4.10
N ARG A 18 -6.56 20.83 -3.94
CA ARG A 18 -5.45 20.73 -4.90
C ARG A 18 -5.67 19.67 -5.99
N SER A 19 -6.94 19.34 -6.30
CA SER A 19 -7.23 18.44 -7.42
C SER A 19 -7.27 19.19 -8.76
N PRO A 20 -6.96 18.54 -9.90
CA PRO A 20 -7.04 19.17 -11.23
C PRO A 20 -8.41 19.77 -11.51
N GLU A 21 -9.48 19.10 -11.10
CA GLU A 21 -10.86 19.54 -11.27
C GLU A 21 -11.19 20.80 -10.45
N SER A 22 -10.66 20.89 -9.22
CA SER A 22 -10.81 22.07 -8.36
C SER A 22 -10.03 23.26 -8.93
N LEU A 23 -8.81 23.02 -9.42
CA LEU A 23 -7.98 24.05 -10.07
C LEU A 23 -8.65 24.58 -11.33
N GLU A 24 -9.25 23.74 -12.14
CA GLU A 24 -9.97 24.14 -13.35
C GLU A 24 -11.20 24.99 -13.02
N LYS A 25 -11.97 24.61 -11.99
CA LYS A 25 -13.13 25.38 -11.50
C LYS A 25 -12.74 26.75 -10.97
N ILE A 26 -11.65 26.82 -10.19
CA ILE A 26 -11.17 28.08 -9.60
C ILE A 26 -10.62 28.99 -10.69
N SER A 27 -9.86 28.44 -11.65
CA SER A 27 -9.36 29.17 -12.81
C SER A 27 -10.51 29.73 -13.66
N ALA A 28 -11.52 28.92 -13.95
CA ALA A 28 -12.71 29.35 -14.69
C ALA A 28 -13.50 30.44 -13.93
N ALA A 29 -13.63 30.32 -12.61
CA ALA A 29 -14.27 31.34 -11.78
C ALA A 29 -13.46 32.64 -11.73
N ALA A 30 -12.14 32.56 -11.69
CA ALA A 30 -11.25 33.74 -11.73
C ALA A 30 -11.36 34.46 -13.08
N MET A 31 -11.36 33.72 -14.18
CA MET A 31 -11.52 34.29 -15.53
C MET A 31 -12.90 34.93 -15.79
N ALA A 32 -13.90 34.66 -14.98
CA ALA A 32 -15.19 35.33 -15.07
C ALA A 32 -15.17 36.81 -14.64
N TYR A 33 -14.10 37.25 -13.97
CA TYR A 33 -13.96 38.66 -13.57
C TYR A 33 -13.31 39.48 -14.69
N PRO A 34 -13.86 40.66 -15.05
CA PRO A 34 -13.42 41.47 -16.20
C PRO A 34 -12.02 42.10 -16.06
N PHE A 35 -11.42 42.03 -14.88
CA PHE A 35 -10.07 42.50 -14.60
C PHE A 35 -9.00 41.42 -14.61
N VAL A 36 -9.37 40.13 -14.85
CA VAL A 36 -8.46 39.01 -14.94
C VAL A 36 -8.18 38.74 -16.42
N GLU A 37 -6.96 38.97 -16.85
CA GLU A 37 -6.52 38.73 -18.24
C GLU A 37 -6.18 37.24 -18.44
N ASP A 38 -5.53 36.60 -17.46
CA ASP A 38 -5.16 35.19 -17.54
C ASP A 38 -5.03 34.57 -16.13
N ALA A 39 -5.34 33.27 -16.01
CA ALA A 39 -5.25 32.51 -14.78
C ALA A 39 -4.26 31.33 -14.97
N LEU A 40 -2.99 31.58 -14.69
CA LEU A 40 -1.91 30.63 -14.82
C LEU A 40 -1.79 29.76 -13.55
N TYR A 41 -2.14 28.49 -13.63
CA TYR A 41 -1.96 27.53 -12.52
C TYR A 41 -1.04 26.34 -12.83
N GLY A 42 -0.20 26.48 -13.84
CA GLY A 42 0.75 25.42 -14.21
C GLY A 42 0.06 24.10 -14.60
N ARG A 43 -1.07 24.15 -15.30
CA ARG A 43 -1.92 23.02 -15.71
C ARG A 43 -1.10 21.82 -16.22
N GLU A 44 -0.15 22.08 -17.10
CA GLU A 44 0.69 21.02 -17.69
C GLU A 44 1.53 20.26 -16.64
N TRP A 45 2.04 20.96 -15.64
CA TRP A 45 2.80 20.33 -14.54
C TRP A 45 1.91 19.54 -13.59
N VAL A 46 0.75 20.07 -13.28
CA VAL A 46 -0.23 19.39 -12.41
C VAL A 46 -0.69 18.09 -13.07
N ASP A 47 -1.08 18.13 -14.33
CA ASP A 47 -1.52 16.95 -15.07
C ASP A 47 -0.40 15.90 -15.20
N LYS A 48 0.85 16.32 -15.42
CA LYS A 48 2.01 15.43 -15.41
C LYS A 48 2.22 14.76 -14.05
N LEU A 49 2.11 15.51 -12.94
CA LEU A 49 2.25 14.97 -11.60
C LEU A 49 1.15 13.95 -11.26
N PHE A 50 -0.11 14.22 -11.62
CA PHE A 50 -1.20 13.27 -11.43
C PHE A 50 -1.04 12.02 -12.29
N THR A 51 -0.56 12.18 -13.52
CA THR A 51 -0.26 11.05 -14.40
C THR A 51 0.87 10.19 -13.83
N LEU A 52 1.96 10.79 -13.37
CA LEU A 52 3.06 10.09 -12.68
C LEU A 52 2.58 9.34 -11.45
N ARG A 53 1.74 9.97 -10.62
CA ARG A 53 1.13 9.33 -9.45
C ARG A 53 0.28 8.12 -9.84
N ARG A 54 -0.54 8.24 -10.89
CA ARG A 54 -1.38 7.15 -11.40
C ARG A 54 -0.54 5.99 -11.94
N ILE A 55 0.49 6.29 -12.72
CA ILE A 55 1.43 5.27 -13.23
C ILE A 55 2.14 4.60 -12.07
N GLY A 56 2.66 5.37 -11.11
CA GLY A 56 3.32 4.83 -9.92
C GLY A 56 2.40 3.92 -9.11
N ALA A 57 1.15 4.33 -8.88
CA ALA A 57 0.16 3.52 -8.18
C ALA A 57 -0.16 2.22 -8.94
N ALA A 58 -0.36 2.29 -10.26
CA ALA A 58 -0.63 1.12 -11.09
C ALA A 58 0.56 0.14 -11.11
N THR A 59 1.78 0.65 -11.22
CA THR A 59 3.01 -0.16 -11.18
C THR A 59 3.18 -0.83 -9.82
N THR A 60 2.97 -0.08 -8.73
CA THR A 60 3.03 -0.63 -7.36
C THR A 60 1.98 -1.72 -7.15
N LEU A 61 0.76 -1.53 -7.63
CA LEU A 61 -0.29 -2.55 -7.55
C LEU A 61 0.05 -3.79 -8.36
N ALA A 62 0.56 -3.63 -9.59
CA ALA A 62 0.95 -4.74 -10.46
C ALA A 62 2.09 -5.55 -9.86
N LEU A 63 3.18 -4.90 -9.44
CA LEU A 63 4.32 -5.56 -8.80
C LEU A 63 3.92 -6.18 -7.46
N GLY A 64 3.17 -5.46 -6.63
CA GLY A 64 2.69 -5.95 -5.34
C GLY A 64 1.82 -7.19 -5.49
N SER A 65 0.91 -7.24 -6.47
CA SER A 65 0.09 -8.43 -6.74
C SER A 65 0.92 -9.61 -7.25
N ALA A 66 1.92 -9.36 -8.10
CA ALA A 66 2.83 -10.41 -8.57
C ALA A 66 3.64 -11.01 -7.41
N PHE A 67 4.22 -10.16 -6.55
CA PHE A 67 4.93 -10.64 -5.35
C PHE A 67 4.01 -11.36 -4.35
N ALA A 68 2.79 -10.88 -4.17
CA ALA A 68 1.80 -11.54 -3.33
C ALA A 68 1.46 -12.95 -3.86
N LEU A 69 1.31 -13.10 -5.18
CA LEU A 69 1.10 -14.41 -5.81
C LEU A 69 2.28 -15.37 -5.55
N VAL A 70 3.50 -14.91 -5.78
CA VAL A 70 4.71 -15.71 -5.53
C VAL A 70 4.81 -16.10 -4.05
N ALA A 71 4.59 -15.17 -3.14
CA ALA A 71 4.59 -15.43 -1.70
C ALA A 71 3.52 -16.47 -1.31
N ALA A 72 2.31 -16.37 -1.87
CA ALA A 72 1.26 -17.37 -1.62
C ALA A 72 1.64 -18.77 -2.14
N LEU A 73 2.31 -18.87 -3.28
CA LEU A 73 2.83 -20.14 -3.81
C LEU A 73 3.92 -20.72 -2.90
N ILE A 74 4.84 -19.90 -2.42
CA ILE A 74 5.91 -20.33 -1.49
C ILE A 74 5.30 -20.83 -0.18
N ILE A 75 4.38 -20.08 0.42
CA ILE A 75 3.66 -20.49 1.63
C ILE A 75 2.92 -21.81 1.38
N GLY A 76 2.25 -21.93 0.24
CA GLY A 76 1.54 -23.15 -0.15
C GLY A 76 2.44 -24.37 -0.27
N THR A 77 3.63 -24.24 -0.85
CA THR A 77 4.59 -25.33 -0.97
C THR A 77 5.24 -25.68 0.37
N ALA A 78 5.60 -24.70 1.18
CA ALA A 78 6.14 -24.93 2.53
C ALA A 78 5.15 -25.67 3.43
N LEU A 79 3.88 -25.23 3.43
CA LEU A 79 2.80 -25.91 4.18
C LEU A 79 2.55 -27.33 3.69
N ARG A 80 2.63 -27.58 2.38
CA ARG A 80 2.50 -28.94 1.85
C ARG A 80 3.57 -29.85 2.43
N ILE A 81 4.81 -29.40 2.46
CA ILE A 81 5.95 -30.15 3.03
C ILE A 81 5.73 -30.37 4.54
N ALA A 82 5.31 -29.32 5.27
CA ALA A 82 5.04 -29.42 6.70
C ALA A 82 3.92 -30.43 7.03
N ILE A 83 2.80 -30.40 6.28
CA ILE A 83 1.70 -31.34 6.43
C ILE A 83 2.17 -32.77 6.12
N PHE A 84 2.97 -32.96 5.07
CA PHE A 84 3.50 -34.27 4.71
C PHE A 84 4.47 -34.82 5.77
N ALA A 85 5.32 -33.96 6.33
CA ALA A 85 6.25 -34.36 7.39
C ALA A 85 5.53 -34.80 8.67
N ARG A 86 4.36 -34.20 8.97
CA ARG A 86 3.54 -34.51 10.17
C ARG A 86 2.34 -35.41 9.89
N ARG A 87 2.35 -36.12 8.76
CA ARG A 87 1.18 -36.94 8.33
C ARG A 87 0.75 -37.99 9.34
N GLU A 88 1.70 -38.64 10.02
CA GLU A 88 1.44 -39.68 11.01
C GLU A 88 0.75 -39.12 12.27
N GLU A 89 1.22 -37.98 12.76
CA GLU A 89 0.61 -37.26 13.87
C GLU A 89 -0.82 -36.82 13.53
N ILE A 90 -1.03 -36.30 12.34
CA ILE A 90 -2.36 -35.89 11.85
C ILE A 90 -3.27 -37.08 11.70
N TYR A 91 -2.77 -38.23 11.26
CA TYR A 91 -3.53 -39.48 11.15
C TYR A 91 -4.01 -39.97 12.52
N VAL A 92 -3.11 -40.01 13.51
CA VAL A 92 -3.46 -40.37 14.89
C VAL A 92 -4.50 -39.42 15.47
N MET A 93 -4.34 -38.11 15.30
CA MET A 93 -5.31 -37.13 15.75
C MET A 93 -6.71 -37.34 15.16
N ARG A 94 -6.78 -37.75 13.89
CA ARG A 94 -8.05 -38.07 13.22
C ARG A 94 -8.70 -39.34 13.79
N LEU A 95 -7.91 -40.37 14.13
CA LEU A 95 -8.40 -41.60 14.73
C LEU A 95 -9.05 -41.36 16.10
N VAL A 96 -8.49 -40.42 16.89
CA VAL A 96 -9.06 -40.02 18.20
C VAL A 96 -10.22 -39.03 18.06
N GLY A 97 -10.64 -38.67 16.83
CA GLY A 97 -11.81 -37.81 16.61
C GLY A 97 -11.52 -36.30 16.71
N ALA A 98 -10.27 -35.88 16.56
CA ALA A 98 -9.92 -34.45 16.60
C ALA A 98 -10.65 -33.65 15.51
N LYS A 99 -11.20 -32.47 15.89
CA LYS A 99 -11.90 -31.59 14.96
C LYS A 99 -10.93 -31.04 13.91
N LYS A 100 -11.42 -30.86 12.67
CA LYS A 100 -10.62 -30.28 11.56
C LYS A 100 -10.02 -28.92 11.90
N SER A 101 -10.71 -28.09 12.69
CA SER A 101 -10.19 -26.79 13.13
C SER A 101 -8.98 -26.91 14.05
N PHE A 102 -8.93 -27.96 14.90
CA PHE A 102 -7.80 -28.23 15.78
C PHE A 102 -6.53 -28.59 14.97
N ILE A 103 -6.70 -29.43 13.94
CA ILE A 103 -5.59 -29.81 13.04
C ILE A 103 -5.09 -28.65 12.21
N ARG A 104 -5.99 -27.74 11.78
CA ARG A 104 -5.66 -26.59 10.92
C ARG A 104 -5.10 -25.38 11.68
N GLY A 105 -5.44 -25.25 12.96
CA GLY A 105 -5.09 -24.11 13.82
C GLY A 105 -3.61 -23.74 13.79
N PRO A 106 -2.69 -24.68 14.06
CA PRO A 106 -1.25 -24.41 14.05
C PRO A 106 -0.73 -23.83 12.72
N PHE A 107 -1.20 -24.36 11.61
CA PHE A 107 -0.77 -23.91 10.27
C PHE A 107 -1.30 -22.52 9.92
N LEU A 108 -2.52 -22.18 10.37
CA LEU A 108 -3.06 -20.82 10.20
C LEU A 108 -2.29 -19.82 11.04
N LEU A 109 -1.93 -20.20 12.27
CA LEU A 109 -1.12 -19.37 13.15
C LEU A 109 0.26 -19.13 12.59
N GLU A 110 0.91 -20.17 12.04
CA GLU A 110 2.21 -20.08 11.38
C GLU A 110 2.18 -19.09 10.21
N GLY A 111 1.15 -19.15 9.36
CA GLY A 111 0.95 -18.19 8.29
C GLY A 111 0.70 -16.76 8.78
N ALA A 112 -0.08 -16.60 9.84
CA ALA A 112 -0.34 -15.30 10.45
C ALA A 112 0.95 -14.68 11.04
N ILE A 113 1.76 -15.48 11.73
CA ILE A 113 3.06 -15.06 12.29
C ILE A 113 4.02 -14.69 11.16
N ALA A 114 4.11 -15.51 10.11
CA ALA A 114 4.93 -15.20 8.94
C ALA A 114 4.52 -13.88 8.28
N GLY A 115 3.21 -13.63 8.14
CA GLY A 115 2.68 -12.38 7.63
C GLY A 115 2.99 -11.18 8.52
N LEU A 116 2.92 -11.35 9.85
CA LEU A 116 3.31 -10.32 10.83
C LEU A 116 4.79 -9.98 10.73
N LEU A 117 5.66 -10.99 10.70
CA LEU A 117 7.10 -10.79 10.57
C LEU A 117 7.44 -10.11 9.26
N GLY A 118 6.83 -10.52 8.13
CA GLY A 118 6.99 -9.85 6.84
C GLY A 118 6.55 -8.39 6.88
N GLY A 119 5.43 -8.08 7.53
CA GLY A 119 4.94 -6.72 7.74
C GLY A 119 5.89 -5.87 8.58
N LEU A 120 6.46 -6.43 9.66
CA LEU A 120 7.46 -5.75 10.49
C LEU A 120 8.75 -5.46 9.72
N PHE A 121 9.23 -6.42 8.92
CA PHE A 121 10.37 -6.22 8.04
C PHE A 121 10.12 -5.12 7.00
N ALA A 122 8.95 -5.14 6.35
CA ALA A 122 8.57 -4.11 5.39
C ALA A 122 8.51 -2.73 6.05
N TRP A 123 7.93 -2.62 7.26
CA TRP A 123 7.93 -1.38 8.03
C TRP A 123 9.35 -0.91 8.37
N GLY A 124 10.22 -1.81 8.84
CA GLY A 124 11.61 -1.48 9.17
C GLY A 124 12.40 -0.97 7.98
N LEU A 125 12.26 -1.60 6.81
CA LEU A 125 12.87 -1.16 5.56
C LEU A 125 12.33 0.21 5.12
N THR A 126 11.03 0.42 5.20
CA THR A 126 10.40 1.70 4.86
C THR A 126 10.90 2.81 5.79
N TRP A 127 10.98 2.54 7.10
CA TRP A 127 11.51 3.49 8.07
C TRP A 127 12.98 3.82 7.83
N GLY A 128 13.81 2.81 7.55
CA GLY A 128 15.21 3.00 7.21
C GLY A 128 15.41 3.83 5.94
N SER A 129 14.64 3.54 4.89
CA SER A 129 14.65 4.30 3.64
C SER A 129 14.22 5.76 3.86
N TYR A 130 13.13 5.98 4.62
CA TYR A 130 12.68 7.31 5.00
C TYR A 130 13.77 8.10 5.70
N ARG A 131 14.43 7.49 6.71
CA ARG A 131 15.48 8.15 7.47
C ARG A 131 16.69 8.55 6.60
N SER A 132 17.04 7.70 5.64
CA SER A 132 18.13 7.97 4.69
C SER A 132 17.79 9.13 3.76
N VAL A 133 16.58 9.17 3.21
CA VAL A 133 16.12 10.25 2.33
C VAL A 133 16.00 11.57 3.08
N TYR A 134 15.43 11.54 4.29
CA TYR A 134 15.31 12.72 5.16
C TYR A 134 16.67 13.34 5.50
N ALA A 135 17.67 12.49 5.78
CA ALA A 135 19.01 12.96 6.15
C ALA A 135 19.85 13.46 4.97
N LEU A 136 19.60 12.94 3.75
CA LEU A 136 20.50 13.20 2.60
C LEU A 136 19.92 14.16 1.57
N LEU A 137 18.58 14.30 1.47
CA LEU A 137 17.94 14.98 0.35
C LEU A 137 17.04 16.14 0.80
N PHE A 138 15.93 15.86 1.46
CA PHE A 138 14.94 16.88 1.87
C PHE A 138 14.00 16.35 2.95
N GLU A 139 13.35 17.28 3.64
CA GLU A 139 12.37 16.97 4.67
C GLU A 139 11.07 16.42 4.05
N ILE A 140 10.75 15.15 4.35
CA ILE A 140 9.51 14.50 3.92
C ILE A 140 8.66 14.22 5.15
N ALA A 141 7.34 14.41 5.03
CA ALA A 141 6.40 14.01 6.07
C ALA A 141 6.37 12.48 6.23
N TRP A 142 6.40 12.00 7.48
CA TRP A 142 6.28 10.58 7.77
C TRP A 142 4.87 10.06 7.50
N ILE A 143 4.76 8.77 7.18
CA ILE A 143 3.50 8.08 6.93
C ILE A 143 2.67 8.07 8.22
N PRO A 144 1.36 8.40 8.18
CA PRO A 144 0.48 8.33 9.34
C PRO A 144 0.50 6.93 9.98
N PRO A 145 0.48 6.83 11.32
CA PRO A 145 0.50 5.55 12.04
C PRO A 145 -0.61 4.58 11.61
N SER A 146 -1.78 5.09 11.21
CA SER A 146 -2.89 4.29 10.73
C SER A 146 -2.55 3.43 9.51
N TRP A 147 -1.69 3.92 8.62
CA TRP A 147 -1.24 3.16 7.45
C TRP A 147 -0.28 2.04 7.83
N ILE A 148 0.56 2.27 8.84
CA ILE A 148 1.48 1.24 9.36
C ILE A 148 0.68 0.09 9.97
N PHE A 149 -0.29 0.40 10.83
CA PHE A 149 -1.19 -0.61 11.41
C PHE A 149 -1.99 -1.34 10.32
N GLY A 150 -2.52 -0.61 9.34
CA GLY A 150 -3.21 -1.19 8.20
C GLY A 150 -2.34 -2.18 7.42
N GLY A 151 -1.08 -1.85 7.18
CA GLY A 151 -0.11 -2.71 6.52
C GLY A 151 0.22 -3.98 7.32
N LEU A 152 0.41 -3.86 8.64
CA LEU A 152 0.65 -5.02 9.52
C LEU A 152 -0.56 -5.97 9.55
N VAL A 153 -1.76 -5.42 9.71
CA VAL A 153 -3.00 -6.22 9.69
C VAL A 153 -3.19 -6.90 8.32
N ALA A 154 -2.95 -6.19 7.23
CA ALA A 154 -3.01 -6.76 5.89
C ALA A 154 -2.00 -7.90 5.70
N GLY A 155 -0.78 -7.77 6.22
CA GLY A 155 0.24 -8.83 6.21
C GLY A 155 -0.22 -10.09 6.95
N VAL A 156 -0.75 -9.93 8.16
CA VAL A 156 -1.30 -11.05 8.97
C VAL A 156 -2.45 -11.74 8.26
N LEU A 157 -3.40 -10.96 7.73
CA LEU A 157 -4.56 -11.50 7.02
C LEU A 157 -4.14 -12.23 5.74
N PHE A 158 -3.19 -11.68 5.01
CA PHE A 158 -2.63 -12.31 3.81
C PHE A 158 -1.97 -13.64 4.13
N GLY A 159 -1.09 -13.69 5.13
CA GLY A 159 -0.42 -14.92 5.57
C GLY A 159 -1.41 -16.00 6.02
N ALA A 160 -2.39 -15.62 6.83
CA ALA A 160 -3.45 -16.53 7.26
C ALA A 160 -4.32 -17.02 6.09
N ALA A 161 -4.68 -16.14 5.15
CA ALA A 161 -5.47 -16.50 3.98
C ALA A 161 -4.72 -17.42 3.02
N ALA A 162 -3.43 -17.16 2.76
CA ALA A 162 -2.58 -18.02 1.96
C ALA A 162 -2.46 -19.43 2.58
N SER A 163 -2.24 -19.50 3.90
CA SER A 163 -2.25 -20.76 4.65
C SER A 163 -3.60 -21.49 4.56
N ALA A 164 -4.71 -20.78 4.75
CA ALA A 164 -6.03 -21.36 4.67
C ALA A 164 -6.34 -21.97 3.29
N LEU A 165 -5.94 -21.29 2.22
CA LEU A 165 -6.07 -21.77 0.84
C LEU A 165 -5.22 -23.02 0.58
N ALA A 166 -3.97 -23.01 1.08
CA ALA A 166 -3.09 -24.18 0.96
C ALA A 166 -3.63 -25.40 1.68
N ILE A 167 -4.14 -25.22 2.92
CA ILE A 167 -4.71 -26.29 3.72
C ILE A 167 -5.98 -26.87 3.07
N ARG A 168 -6.85 -26.03 2.50
CA ARG A 168 -8.10 -26.50 1.83
C ARG A 168 -7.84 -27.46 0.67
N ARG A 169 -6.71 -27.35 0.01
CA ARG A 169 -6.34 -28.21 -1.13
C ARG A 169 -5.70 -29.53 -0.71
N HIS A 170 -5.25 -29.67 0.56
CA HIS A 170 -4.43 -30.79 1.00
C HIS A 170 -4.95 -31.54 2.24
N LEU A 171 -5.95 -31.01 2.94
CA LEU A 171 -6.68 -31.60 4.08
C LEU A 171 -8.18 -31.73 3.81
#